data_c32a8d55c3a8b6e8df71610f9816abf1
#
_entry.id   c32a8d55c3a8b6e8df71610f9816abf1
#
_cell.length_a   1.000
_cell.length_b   1.000
_cell.length_c   1.000
_cell.angle_alpha   90.00
_cell.angle_beta   90.00
_cell.angle_gamma   90.00
#
_symmetry.space_group_name_H-M   'P 1'
#
loop_
_entity.id
_entity.type
_entity.pdbx_description
1 polymer ?
#
loop_
_entity_poly.entity_id
_entity_poly.type
_entity_poly.pdbx_seq_one_letter_code
_entity_poly.pdbx_strand_id
1 'polypeptide(L)'
;MALQKQGVVLRPFIIGLGLTAEFKTQFECVGRYFEAETEDDFEEVLNVVISQAINNTSAQINLLDNYGKPTETDVNMTFTDAKTGKTLYNYVHTLNYRGNPDTLYIDPSYRYNIKVHTTPPIIQENVTFTAGKHNTVAIDAPQGYLNLQIDGITNYKNLQALVVDPKTKQIINVQDFNDKQKYLVGKYTLEILTLPRITQEQIDIYQDKTTTL
;
A
#
# COMPACT_ATOMS: atom_id res chain seq x y z
N MET A 1 20.18 26.67 9.39
CA MET A 1 19.14 26.98 8.36
C MET A 1 19.67 27.74 7.14
N ALA A 2 20.94 28.08 7.05
CA ALA A 2 21.52 28.70 5.85
C ALA A 2 21.62 27.73 4.66
N LEU A 3 21.89 26.44 4.91
CA LEU A 3 22.06 25.42 3.88
C LEU A 3 20.74 25.05 3.15
N GLN A 4 19.61 25.07 3.85
CA GLN A 4 18.30 24.82 3.23
C GLN A 4 17.92 25.90 2.20
N LYS A 5 18.36 27.14 2.40
CA LYS A 5 18.14 28.23 1.43
C LYS A 5 18.97 28.05 0.15
N GLN A 6 19.98 27.22 0.17
CA GLN A 6 20.82 26.87 -0.99
C GLN A 6 20.40 25.55 -1.66
N GLY A 7 19.23 24.98 -1.28
CA GLY A 7 18.75 23.70 -1.83
C GLY A 7 19.49 22.47 -1.30
N VAL A 8 20.30 22.62 -0.25
CA VAL A 8 21.00 21.49 0.37
C VAL A 8 20.10 20.82 1.38
N VAL A 9 19.74 19.56 1.12
CA VAL A 9 19.00 18.72 2.07
C VAL A 9 19.98 17.91 2.91
N LEU A 10 20.03 18.20 4.21
CA LEU A 10 20.83 17.42 5.17
C LEU A 10 19.96 16.29 5.71
N ARG A 11 20.47 15.07 5.62
CA ARG A 11 19.89 13.87 6.22
C ARG A 11 20.91 13.28 7.21
N PRO A 12 20.89 13.68 8.48
CA PRO A 12 21.80 13.13 9.46
C PRO A 12 21.47 11.66 9.76
N PHE A 13 22.51 10.84 9.86
CA PHE A 13 22.44 9.46 10.31
C PHE A 13 23.16 9.39 11.66
N ILE A 14 22.54 8.73 12.63
CA ILE A 14 23.08 8.54 13.97
C ILE A 14 23.27 7.05 14.16
N ILE A 15 24.50 6.63 14.40
CA ILE A 15 24.84 5.23 14.69
C ILE A 15 25.15 5.12 16.15
N GLY A 16 24.32 4.40 16.91
CA GLY A 16 24.55 4.10 18.32
C GLY A 16 25.31 2.79 18.46
N LEU A 17 26.50 2.86 19.08
CA LEU A 17 27.28 1.68 19.35
C LEU A 17 27.05 1.25 20.81
N GLY A 18 26.34 0.12 21.00
CA GLY A 18 26.06 -0.44 22.31
C GLY A 18 25.26 0.47 23.26
N LEU A 19 24.44 1.36 22.72
CA LEU A 19 23.63 2.28 23.53
C LEU A 19 22.32 1.64 23.97
N THR A 20 21.85 1.99 25.17
CA THR A 20 20.59 1.52 25.69
C THR A 20 19.39 2.19 24.97
N ALA A 21 18.23 1.53 24.97
CA ALA A 21 17.01 2.00 24.29
C ALA A 21 16.55 3.42 24.72
N GLU A 22 16.96 3.90 25.91
CA GLU A 22 16.63 5.23 26.41
C GLU A 22 17.29 6.35 25.60
N PHE A 23 18.48 6.13 25.06
CA PHE A 23 19.18 7.11 24.21
C PHE A 23 18.57 7.23 22.82
N LYS A 24 17.95 6.17 22.33
CA LYS A 24 17.32 6.14 21.01
C LYS A 24 16.27 7.23 20.83
N THR A 25 15.40 7.38 21.82
CA THR A 25 14.29 8.36 21.78
C THR A 25 14.78 9.81 21.79
N GLN A 26 15.96 10.08 22.37
CA GLN A 26 16.53 11.43 22.40
C GLN A 26 17.08 11.88 21.05
N PHE A 27 17.49 10.93 20.20
CA PHE A 27 18.10 11.23 18.90
C PHE A 27 17.14 11.11 17.71
N GLU A 28 15.95 10.52 17.88
CA GLU A 28 14.96 10.38 16.82
C GLU A 28 14.50 11.72 16.20
N CYS A 29 14.58 12.80 16.96
CA CYS A 29 14.25 14.15 16.47
C CYS A 29 15.36 14.79 15.61
N VAL A 30 16.59 14.29 15.68
CA VAL A 30 17.74 14.86 14.98
C VAL A 30 17.95 14.19 13.62
N GLY A 31 17.70 12.88 13.54
CA GLY A 31 17.91 12.12 12.31
C GLY A 31 17.60 10.64 12.50
N ARG A 32 17.95 9.85 11.49
CA ARG A 32 17.79 8.40 11.57
C ARG A 32 18.78 7.81 12.55
N TYR A 33 18.26 7.02 13.46
CA TYR A 33 19.02 6.26 14.41
C TYR A 33 19.15 4.80 13.95
N PHE A 34 20.38 4.31 13.91
CA PHE A 34 20.74 2.92 13.67
C PHE A 34 21.46 2.38 14.89
N GLU A 35 21.12 1.18 15.28
CA GLU A 35 21.75 0.46 16.37
C GLU A 35 22.74 -0.54 15.79
N ALA A 36 23.97 -0.51 16.27
CA ALA A 36 25.01 -1.47 15.96
C ALA A 36 25.56 -2.01 17.28
N GLU A 37 25.35 -3.28 17.55
CA GLU A 37 25.88 -3.93 18.78
C GLU A 37 27.23 -4.56 18.52
N THR A 38 27.49 -4.94 17.28
CA THR A 38 28.71 -5.62 16.84
C THR A 38 29.42 -4.82 15.74
N GLU A 39 30.66 -5.20 15.45
CA GLU A 39 31.43 -4.64 14.34
C GLU A 39 30.77 -4.94 12.98
N ASP A 40 30.19 -6.12 12.82
CA ASP A 40 29.48 -6.53 11.61
C ASP A 40 28.21 -5.67 11.39
N ASP A 41 27.44 -5.39 12.46
CA ASP A 41 26.27 -4.50 12.39
C ASP A 41 26.70 -3.08 11.99
N PHE A 42 27.83 -2.59 12.52
CA PHE A 42 28.34 -1.26 12.19
C PHE A 42 28.74 -1.18 10.72
N GLU A 43 29.42 -2.21 10.19
CA GLU A 43 29.81 -2.27 8.79
C GLU A 43 28.55 -2.30 7.88
N GLU A 44 27.53 -3.08 8.23
CA GLU A 44 26.26 -3.12 7.48
C GLU A 44 25.58 -1.76 7.46
N VAL A 45 25.44 -1.10 8.62
CA VAL A 45 24.85 0.24 8.72
C VAL A 45 25.66 1.26 7.94
N LEU A 46 27.00 1.23 8.02
CA LEU A 46 27.87 2.14 7.29
C LEU A 46 27.73 1.96 5.77
N ASN A 47 27.66 0.71 5.29
CA ASN A 47 27.43 0.40 3.89
C ASN A 47 26.08 0.93 3.39
N VAL A 48 25.00 0.82 4.21
CA VAL A 48 23.69 1.40 3.91
C VAL A 48 23.79 2.92 3.80
N VAL A 49 24.42 3.60 4.74
CA VAL A 49 24.59 5.06 4.75
C VAL A 49 25.38 5.55 3.53
N ILE A 50 26.50 4.90 3.22
CA ILE A 50 27.33 5.22 2.06
C ILE A 50 26.53 4.99 0.75
N SER A 51 25.82 3.87 0.65
CA SER A 51 24.99 3.56 -0.51
C SER A 51 23.88 4.59 -0.72
N GLN A 52 23.28 5.10 0.37
CA GLN A 52 22.28 6.17 0.30
C GLN A 52 22.87 7.51 -0.11
N ALA A 53 24.08 7.82 0.34
CA ALA A 53 24.76 9.06 0.01
C ALA A 53 25.24 9.10 -1.45
N ILE A 54 25.65 7.94 -1.99
CA ILE A 54 26.22 7.83 -3.35
C ILE A 54 25.15 7.43 -4.39
N ASN A 55 24.23 6.51 -4.02
CA ASN A 55 23.23 5.96 -4.93
C ASN A 55 21.84 6.08 -4.34
N ASN A 56 20.94 6.76 -5.04
CA ASN A 56 19.53 6.81 -4.66
C ASN A 56 18.90 5.42 -4.85
N THR A 57 18.53 4.77 -3.75
CA THR A 57 17.74 3.55 -3.80
C THR A 57 16.34 3.87 -4.29
N SER A 58 15.93 3.23 -5.34
CA SER A 58 14.59 3.41 -5.90
C SER A 58 13.82 2.10 -5.94
N ALA A 59 12.51 2.22 -5.94
CA ALA A 59 11.59 1.09 -6.05
C ALA A 59 10.49 1.39 -7.06
N GLN A 60 10.05 0.36 -7.72
CA GLN A 60 8.85 0.34 -8.55
C GLN A 60 7.92 -0.74 -8.01
N ILE A 61 6.70 -0.37 -7.69
CA ILE A 61 5.69 -1.34 -7.26
C ILE A 61 4.81 -1.63 -8.47
N ASN A 62 4.77 -2.89 -8.87
CA ASN A 62 3.95 -3.35 -10.00
C ASN A 62 2.67 -3.97 -9.44
N LEU A 63 1.54 -3.29 -9.61
CA LEU A 63 0.23 -3.85 -9.33
C LEU A 63 -0.23 -4.62 -10.56
N LEU A 64 -0.22 -5.94 -10.45
CA LEU A 64 -0.42 -6.84 -11.58
C LEU A 64 -1.89 -7.15 -11.80
N ASP A 65 -2.24 -7.22 -13.08
CA ASP A 65 -3.51 -7.76 -13.56
C ASP A 65 -3.50 -9.31 -13.58
N ASN A 66 -4.60 -9.92 -14.00
CA ASN A 66 -4.71 -11.38 -14.13
C ASN A 66 -3.74 -12.01 -15.16
N TYR A 67 -3.08 -11.18 -15.97
CA TYR A 67 -2.10 -11.60 -16.99
C TYR A 67 -0.66 -11.34 -16.55
N GLY A 68 -0.47 -10.88 -15.31
CA GLY A 68 0.85 -10.54 -14.77
C GLY A 68 1.42 -9.23 -15.32
N LYS A 69 0.58 -8.36 -15.88
CA LYS A 69 1.00 -7.04 -16.39
C LYS A 69 0.74 -5.96 -15.34
N PRO A 70 1.61 -4.97 -15.19
CA PRO A 70 1.46 -3.89 -14.21
C PRO A 70 0.49 -2.80 -14.72
N THR A 71 -0.77 -3.15 -14.94
CA THR A 71 -1.79 -2.28 -15.55
C THR A 71 -2.71 -1.60 -14.54
N GLU A 72 -2.71 -2.06 -13.29
CA GLU A 72 -3.54 -1.48 -12.24
C GLU A 72 -2.99 -0.12 -11.80
N THR A 73 -3.86 0.88 -11.69
CA THR A 73 -3.50 2.28 -11.39
C THR A 73 -4.53 2.96 -10.48
N ASP A 74 -4.20 4.17 -10.03
CA ASP A 74 -5.05 5.02 -9.18
C ASP A 74 -5.40 4.36 -7.83
N VAL A 75 -4.40 3.70 -7.24
CA VAL A 75 -4.53 3.00 -5.97
C VAL A 75 -3.56 3.59 -4.94
N ASN A 76 -4.08 3.95 -3.78
CA ASN A 76 -3.24 4.40 -2.68
C ASN A 76 -2.44 3.23 -2.08
N MET A 77 -1.20 3.51 -1.70
CA MET A 77 -0.33 2.57 -0.99
C MET A 77 0.25 3.23 0.26
N THR A 78 0.26 2.48 1.36
CA THR A 78 0.89 2.89 2.62
C THR A 78 2.03 1.94 2.93
N PHE A 79 3.20 2.50 3.20
CA PHE A 79 4.39 1.77 3.62
C PHE A 79 4.62 2.01 5.10
N THR A 80 4.61 0.96 5.88
CA THR A 80 4.86 1.00 7.31
C THR A 80 6.14 0.24 7.64
N ASP A 81 6.85 0.70 8.67
CA ASP A 81 7.93 -0.07 9.25
C ASP A 81 7.40 -1.36 9.85
N ALA A 82 7.88 -2.50 9.39
CA ALA A 82 7.41 -3.82 9.83
C ALA A 82 7.68 -4.08 11.32
N LYS A 83 8.68 -3.41 11.92
CA LYS A 83 9.04 -3.58 13.34
C LYS A 83 8.13 -2.75 14.26
N THR A 84 7.86 -1.51 13.90
CA THR A 84 7.17 -0.54 14.78
C THR A 84 5.73 -0.26 14.38
N GLY A 85 5.33 -0.61 13.16
CA GLY A 85 4.02 -0.26 12.58
C GLY A 85 3.88 1.22 12.19
N LYS A 86 4.95 2.03 12.35
CA LYS A 86 4.94 3.46 12.00
C LYS A 86 4.81 3.63 10.49
N THR A 87 3.90 4.50 10.05
CA THR A 87 3.78 4.88 8.64
C THR A 87 5.00 5.71 8.23
N LEU A 88 5.69 5.27 7.19
CA LEU A 88 6.87 5.93 6.64
C LEU A 88 6.54 6.69 5.36
N TYR A 89 5.73 6.10 4.47
CA TYR A 89 5.32 6.72 3.21
C TYR A 89 3.86 6.43 2.87
N ASN A 90 3.25 7.37 2.18
CA ASN A 90 1.99 7.18 1.47
C ASN A 90 2.18 7.64 0.02
N TYR A 91 1.83 6.78 -0.92
CA TYR A 91 1.92 7.03 -2.35
C TYR A 91 0.58 6.73 -3.02
N VAL A 92 0.30 7.46 -4.09
CA VAL A 92 -0.71 7.05 -5.06
C VAL A 92 0.02 6.31 -6.17
N HIS A 93 -0.33 5.05 -6.39
CA HIS A 93 0.21 4.28 -7.50
C HIS A 93 -0.39 4.80 -8.80
N THR A 94 0.48 5.29 -9.68
CA THR A 94 0.11 5.79 -11.00
C THR A 94 1.01 5.19 -12.07
N LEU A 95 0.54 5.28 -13.31
CA LEU A 95 1.30 4.86 -14.48
C LEU A 95 1.70 6.10 -15.29
N ASN A 96 2.94 6.14 -15.75
CA ASN A 96 3.39 7.20 -16.63
C ASN A 96 2.77 7.07 -18.04
N TYR A 97 3.04 8.04 -18.93
CA TYR A 97 2.49 8.07 -20.30
C TYR A 97 2.86 6.85 -21.16
N ARG A 98 3.84 6.04 -20.75
CA ARG A 98 4.23 4.78 -21.40
C ARG A 98 3.59 3.55 -20.77
N GLY A 99 2.73 3.74 -19.76
CA GLY A 99 2.09 2.66 -19.01
C GLY A 99 3.00 1.96 -18.01
N ASN A 100 4.13 2.57 -17.63
CA ASN A 100 4.99 2.00 -16.60
C ASN A 100 4.67 2.64 -15.24
N PRO A 101 4.70 1.85 -14.15
CA PRO A 101 4.56 2.36 -12.78
C PRO A 101 5.63 3.40 -12.44
N ASP A 102 5.26 4.35 -11.60
CA ASP A 102 6.17 5.38 -11.14
C ASP A 102 7.30 4.84 -10.28
N THR A 103 8.45 5.50 -10.37
CA THR A 103 9.61 5.20 -9.54
C THR A 103 9.53 5.97 -8.22
N LEU A 104 9.65 5.26 -7.12
CA LEU A 104 9.66 5.80 -5.77
C LEU A 104 11.10 5.79 -5.23
N TYR A 105 11.50 6.86 -4.52
CA TYR A 105 12.73 6.83 -3.74
C TYR A 105 12.41 6.31 -2.34
N ILE A 106 13.11 5.24 -1.95
CA ILE A 106 12.82 4.52 -0.72
C ILE A 106 14.08 4.29 0.09
N ASP A 107 13.94 4.24 1.40
CA ASP A 107 15.04 3.95 2.29
C ASP A 107 15.22 2.46 2.49
N PRO A 108 16.36 1.89 2.07
CA PRO A 108 16.61 0.45 2.15
C PRO A 108 16.89 -0.05 3.58
N SER A 109 17.05 0.83 4.57
CA SER A 109 17.35 0.43 5.96
C SER A 109 16.15 -0.10 6.72
N TYR A 110 14.93 0.09 6.18
CA TYR A 110 13.71 -0.43 6.78
C TYR A 110 13.27 -1.74 6.11
N ARG A 111 12.58 -2.55 6.89
CA ARG A 111 11.71 -3.61 6.41
C ARG A 111 10.29 -3.06 6.39
N TYR A 112 9.60 -3.23 5.29
CA TYR A 112 8.29 -2.61 5.05
C TYR A 112 7.16 -3.61 5.03
N ASN A 113 6.01 -3.21 5.61
CA ASN A 113 4.73 -3.77 5.23
C ASN A 113 4.06 -2.76 4.29
N ILE A 114 3.70 -3.23 3.10
CA ILE A 114 3.06 -2.42 2.06
C ILE A 114 1.58 -2.77 2.03
N LYS A 115 0.73 -1.82 2.39
CA LYS A 115 -0.71 -1.93 2.26
C LYS A 115 -1.15 -1.24 0.97
N VAL A 116 -1.71 -2.02 0.06
CA VAL A 116 -2.38 -1.52 -1.15
C VAL A 116 -3.86 -1.36 -0.81
N HIS A 117 -4.39 -0.14 -0.96
CA HIS A 117 -5.76 0.21 -0.57
C HIS A 117 -6.77 -0.18 -1.66
N THR A 118 -6.72 -1.42 -2.09
CA THR A 118 -7.78 -2.06 -2.89
C THR A 118 -8.96 -2.43 -2.00
N THR A 119 -10.05 -2.88 -2.56
CA THR A 119 -11.21 -3.42 -1.84
C THR A 119 -11.42 -4.89 -2.21
N PRO A 120 -11.13 -5.85 -1.30
CA PRO A 120 -10.45 -5.69 -0.01
C PRO A 120 -9.00 -5.22 -0.13
N PRO A 121 -8.38 -4.69 0.94
CA PRO A 121 -6.97 -4.27 0.89
C PRO A 121 -6.03 -5.47 0.81
N ILE A 122 -4.91 -5.29 0.10
CA ILE A 122 -3.81 -6.26 0.04
C ILE A 122 -2.69 -5.78 0.97
N ILE A 123 -2.09 -6.70 1.70
CA ILE A 123 -0.93 -6.43 2.56
C ILE A 123 0.21 -7.34 2.12
N GLN A 124 1.32 -6.72 1.68
CA GLN A 124 2.58 -7.40 1.40
C GLN A 124 3.52 -7.13 2.57
N GLU A 125 3.81 -8.16 3.35
CA GLU A 125 4.60 -8.02 4.56
C GLU A 125 6.09 -8.25 4.32
N ASN A 126 6.91 -7.64 5.21
CA ASN A 126 8.36 -7.90 5.31
C ASN A 126 9.16 -7.63 4.02
N VAL A 127 8.75 -6.67 3.22
CA VAL A 127 9.44 -6.26 1.99
C VAL A 127 10.75 -5.56 2.34
N THR A 128 11.84 -5.98 1.70
CA THR A 128 13.17 -5.36 1.82
C THR A 128 13.65 -4.84 0.47
N PHE A 129 14.43 -3.78 0.48
CA PHE A 129 14.98 -3.17 -0.73
C PHE A 129 16.51 -3.22 -0.69
N THR A 130 17.13 -3.60 -1.80
CA THR A 130 18.59 -3.59 -1.95
C THR A 130 19.08 -2.16 -2.11
N ALA A 131 19.99 -1.74 -1.24
CA ALA A 131 20.58 -0.40 -1.26
C ALA A 131 21.30 -0.12 -2.58
N GLY A 132 21.19 1.12 -3.08
CA GLY A 132 21.86 1.60 -4.28
C GLY A 132 21.37 0.97 -5.60
N LYS A 133 20.24 0.28 -5.58
CA LYS A 133 19.66 -0.35 -6.78
C LYS A 133 18.23 0.12 -7.03
N HIS A 134 17.78 -0.05 -8.26
CA HIS A 134 16.37 -0.01 -8.60
C HIS A 134 15.76 -1.37 -8.27
N ASN A 135 14.74 -1.38 -7.42
CA ASN A 135 14.07 -2.57 -6.94
C ASN A 135 12.66 -2.65 -7.56
N THR A 136 12.19 -3.85 -7.87
CA THR A 136 10.83 -4.05 -8.36
C THR A 136 10.11 -5.01 -7.43
N VAL A 137 8.91 -4.63 -6.99
CA VAL A 137 8.01 -5.46 -6.18
C VAL A 137 6.73 -5.68 -6.97
N ALA A 138 6.38 -6.94 -7.21
CA ALA A 138 5.15 -7.32 -7.89
C ALA A 138 4.09 -7.73 -6.86
N ILE A 139 2.88 -7.19 -7.00
CA ILE A 139 1.73 -7.48 -6.14
C ILE A 139 0.53 -7.76 -7.03
N ASP A 140 -0.05 -8.94 -6.93
CA ASP A 140 -1.26 -9.30 -7.67
C ASP A 140 -2.44 -8.48 -7.13
N ALA A 141 -2.99 -7.63 -7.96
CA ALA A 141 -4.07 -6.71 -7.58
C ALA A 141 -5.11 -6.53 -8.71
N PRO A 142 -5.54 -7.61 -9.40
CA PRO A 142 -6.50 -7.48 -10.48
C PRO A 142 -7.82 -6.93 -9.97
N GLN A 143 -8.38 -5.94 -10.67
CA GLN A 143 -9.58 -5.23 -10.22
C GLN A 143 -10.65 -5.17 -11.31
N GLY A 144 -11.91 -5.08 -10.87
CA GLY A 144 -13.07 -4.84 -11.69
C GLY A 144 -14.07 -3.96 -10.95
N TYR A 145 -15.24 -3.78 -11.50
CA TYR A 145 -16.25 -2.88 -10.96
C TYR A 145 -17.53 -3.61 -10.58
N LEU A 146 -18.12 -3.22 -9.46
CA LEU A 146 -19.47 -3.53 -9.07
C LEU A 146 -20.32 -2.27 -9.16
N ASN A 147 -21.40 -2.33 -9.93
CA ASN A 147 -22.37 -1.26 -10.10
C ASN A 147 -23.72 -1.74 -9.58
N LEU A 148 -24.20 -1.15 -8.49
CA LEU A 148 -25.51 -1.46 -7.94
C LEU A 148 -26.51 -0.45 -8.47
N GLN A 149 -27.61 -0.93 -9.07
CA GLN A 149 -28.64 -0.08 -9.65
C GLN A 149 -30.01 -0.41 -9.07
N ILE A 150 -30.85 0.60 -8.95
CA ILE A 150 -32.27 0.43 -8.64
C ILE A 150 -33.05 0.67 -9.95
N ASP A 151 -33.76 -0.35 -10.37
CA ASP A 151 -34.71 -0.22 -11.47
C ASP A 151 -36.14 -0.08 -10.90
N GLY A 152 -36.81 1.00 -11.28
CA GLY A 152 -38.15 1.31 -10.85
C GLY A 152 -38.28 2.19 -9.61
N ILE A 153 -39.47 2.16 -8.99
CA ILE A 153 -39.80 3.00 -7.83
C ILE A 153 -39.51 2.24 -6.55
N THR A 154 -38.77 2.86 -5.65
CA THR A 154 -38.47 2.31 -4.31
C THR A 154 -38.85 3.30 -3.20
N ASN A 155 -39.27 2.76 -2.06
CA ASN A 155 -39.52 3.53 -0.85
C ASN A 155 -38.21 3.78 -0.03
N TYR A 156 -37.10 3.15 -0.41
CA TYR A 156 -35.81 3.33 0.25
C TYR A 156 -35.09 4.54 -0.32
N LYS A 157 -34.81 5.54 0.52
CA LYS A 157 -34.12 6.78 0.09
C LYS A 157 -32.60 6.58 -0.08
N ASN A 158 -32.00 5.76 0.80
CA ASN A 158 -30.56 5.48 0.81
C ASN A 158 -30.39 3.96 0.98
N LEU A 159 -30.67 3.23 -0.10
CA LEU A 159 -30.50 1.78 -0.10
C LEU A 159 -29.02 1.44 -0.18
N GLN A 160 -28.56 0.57 0.70
CA GLN A 160 -27.18 0.09 0.77
C GLN A 160 -27.14 -1.43 0.69
N ALA A 161 -26.00 -1.95 0.26
CA ALA A 161 -25.68 -3.36 0.35
C ALA A 161 -24.36 -3.56 1.09
N LEU A 162 -24.30 -4.58 1.92
CA LEU A 162 -23.04 -5.08 2.48
C LEU A 162 -22.41 -6.00 1.43
N VAL A 163 -21.17 -5.72 1.07
CA VAL A 163 -20.35 -6.61 0.24
C VAL A 163 -19.54 -7.49 1.18
N VAL A 164 -19.77 -8.79 1.10
CA VAL A 164 -19.30 -9.78 2.07
C VAL A 164 -18.40 -10.79 1.39
N ASP A 165 -17.30 -11.15 2.03
CA ASP A 165 -16.47 -12.29 1.61
C ASP A 165 -17.25 -13.59 1.84
N PRO A 166 -17.50 -14.40 0.80
CA PRO A 166 -18.32 -15.60 0.92
C PRO A 166 -17.67 -16.67 1.81
N LYS A 167 -16.34 -16.65 1.99
CA LYS A 167 -15.59 -17.64 2.77
C LYS A 167 -15.50 -17.25 4.24
N THR A 168 -15.05 -16.02 4.51
CA THR A 168 -14.83 -15.55 5.89
C THR A 168 -16.06 -14.94 6.53
N LYS A 169 -17.08 -14.62 5.72
CA LYS A 169 -18.30 -13.91 6.13
C LYS A 169 -18.01 -12.49 6.68
N GLN A 170 -16.84 -11.96 6.42
CA GLN A 170 -16.48 -10.60 6.80
C GLN A 170 -17.07 -9.59 5.83
N ILE A 171 -17.58 -8.49 6.37
CA ILE A 171 -18.02 -7.35 5.57
C ILE A 171 -16.76 -6.66 5.03
N ILE A 172 -16.64 -6.62 3.70
CA ILE A 172 -15.53 -5.99 3.00
C ILE A 172 -15.82 -4.50 2.82
N ASN A 173 -17.05 -4.18 2.44
CA ASN A 173 -17.46 -2.82 2.17
C ASN A 173 -18.97 -2.65 2.33
N VAL A 174 -19.41 -1.40 2.49
CA VAL A 174 -20.79 -0.98 2.38
C VAL A 174 -20.91 -0.10 1.15
N GLN A 175 -21.73 -0.50 0.20
CA GLN A 175 -21.91 0.21 -1.07
C GLN A 175 -23.32 0.75 -1.20
N ASP A 176 -23.41 2.02 -1.59
CA ASP A 176 -24.69 2.65 -1.95
C ASP A 176 -25.20 2.13 -3.29
N PHE A 177 -26.51 2.08 -3.44
CA PHE A 177 -27.11 1.88 -4.76
C PHE A 177 -26.95 3.14 -5.64
N ASN A 178 -26.95 2.93 -6.93
CA ASN A 178 -26.63 3.92 -7.98
C ASN A 178 -25.20 4.44 -7.89
N ASP A 179 -24.29 3.63 -7.31
CA ASP A 179 -22.86 3.87 -7.24
C ASP A 179 -22.09 2.71 -7.87
N LYS A 180 -20.95 3.05 -8.47
CA LYS A 180 -20.02 2.10 -9.07
C LYS A 180 -18.70 2.14 -8.34
N GLN A 181 -18.31 1.03 -7.70
CA GLN A 181 -17.09 0.91 -6.93
C GLN A 181 -16.15 -0.17 -7.48
N LYS A 182 -14.86 0.02 -7.23
CA LYS A 182 -13.79 -0.88 -7.70
C LYS A 182 -13.47 -1.92 -6.63
N TYR A 183 -13.38 -3.18 -7.02
CA TYR A 183 -13.09 -4.32 -6.15
C TYR A 183 -12.00 -5.20 -6.76
N LEU A 184 -11.31 -5.96 -5.92
CA LEU A 184 -10.47 -7.06 -6.42
C LEU A 184 -11.33 -8.08 -7.18
N VAL A 185 -10.73 -8.68 -8.20
CA VAL A 185 -11.36 -9.80 -8.92
C VAL A 185 -11.65 -10.94 -7.96
N GLY A 186 -12.87 -11.46 -8.00
CA GLY A 186 -13.27 -12.54 -7.09
C GLY A 186 -14.78 -12.73 -6.99
N LYS A 187 -15.16 -13.59 -6.05
CA LYS A 187 -16.55 -13.88 -5.72
C LYS A 187 -16.95 -13.19 -4.43
N TYR A 188 -18.14 -12.63 -4.43
CA TYR A 188 -18.70 -11.88 -3.31
C TYR A 188 -20.14 -12.31 -3.04
N THR A 189 -20.64 -11.99 -1.86
CA THR A 189 -22.04 -12.08 -1.47
C THR A 189 -22.53 -10.67 -1.16
N LEU A 190 -23.70 -10.32 -1.61
CA LEU A 190 -24.38 -9.07 -1.27
C LEU A 190 -25.50 -9.32 -0.27
N GLU A 191 -25.55 -8.53 0.79
CA GLU A 191 -26.69 -8.43 1.68
C GLU A 191 -27.31 -7.04 1.52
N ILE A 192 -28.41 -6.97 0.79
CA ILE A 192 -29.13 -5.72 0.55
C ILE A 192 -29.94 -5.38 1.80
N LEU A 193 -29.78 -4.17 2.30
CA LEU A 193 -30.35 -3.71 3.56
C LEU A 193 -31.84 -3.30 3.42
N THR A 194 -32.64 -4.23 2.91
CA THR A 194 -34.11 -4.13 2.85
C THR A 194 -34.76 -4.79 4.07
N LEU A 195 -36.07 -4.66 4.22
CA LEU A 195 -36.85 -5.36 5.22
C LEU A 195 -37.94 -6.20 4.52
N PRO A 196 -37.79 -7.55 4.51
CA PRO A 196 -36.65 -8.35 5.02
C PRO A 196 -35.40 -8.13 4.16
N ARG A 197 -34.20 -8.48 4.70
CA ARG A 197 -32.94 -8.45 3.95
C ARG A 197 -32.98 -9.41 2.77
N ILE A 198 -32.37 -8.99 1.68
CA ILE A 198 -32.21 -9.81 0.48
C ILE A 198 -30.72 -10.16 0.37
N THR A 199 -30.44 -11.45 0.24
CA THR A 199 -29.07 -11.95 0.03
C THR A 199 -28.95 -12.43 -1.41
N GLN A 200 -27.89 -11.97 -2.08
CA GLN A 200 -27.51 -12.44 -3.38
C GLN A 200 -26.10 -13.01 -3.33
N GLU A 201 -25.99 -14.31 -3.55
CA GLU A 201 -24.74 -15.03 -3.52
C GLU A 201 -24.08 -15.11 -4.90
N GLN A 202 -22.77 -15.44 -4.91
CA GLN A 202 -22.02 -15.73 -6.14
C GLN A 202 -21.96 -14.56 -7.13
N ILE A 203 -21.72 -13.36 -6.61
CA ILE A 203 -21.44 -12.21 -7.45
C ILE A 203 -20.00 -12.30 -7.93
N ASP A 204 -19.78 -12.48 -9.23
CA ASP A 204 -18.47 -12.53 -9.84
C ASP A 204 -18.05 -11.14 -10.32
N ILE A 205 -16.87 -10.70 -9.86
CA ILE A 205 -16.20 -9.50 -10.34
C ILE A 205 -15.03 -9.93 -11.24
N TYR A 206 -15.04 -9.48 -12.47
CA TYR A 206 -14.04 -9.79 -13.49
C TYR A 206 -13.16 -8.58 -13.76
N GLN A 207 -11.90 -8.84 -14.11
CA GLN A 207 -10.93 -7.80 -14.46
C GLN A 207 -11.46 -6.86 -15.53
N ASP A 208 -11.30 -5.54 -15.28
CA ASP A 208 -11.67 -4.44 -16.18
C ASP A 208 -13.13 -4.47 -16.66
N LYS A 209 -13.97 -5.31 -16.04
CA LYS A 209 -15.41 -5.38 -16.37
C LYS A 209 -16.24 -4.76 -15.25
N THR A 210 -17.44 -4.32 -15.64
CA THR A 210 -18.47 -3.87 -14.71
C THR A 210 -19.51 -4.97 -14.55
N THR A 211 -19.64 -5.51 -13.36
CA THR A 211 -20.78 -6.35 -12.97
C THR A 211 -21.88 -5.42 -12.49
N THR A 212 -23.04 -5.44 -13.15
CA THR A 212 -24.20 -4.61 -12.78
C THR A 212 -25.30 -5.49 -12.21
N LEU A 213 -25.91 -5.07 -11.13
CA LEU A 213 -26.99 -5.73 -10.41
C LEU A 213 -28.09 -4.74 -10.09
#